data_5ac0db9685b3a2fc21f7d7894c8107f5
#
_entry.id   5ac0db9685b3a2fc21f7d7894c8107f5
#
_cell.length_a   1.000
_cell.length_b   1.000
_cell.length_c   1.000
_cell.angle_alpha   90.00
_cell.angle_beta   90.00
_cell.angle_gamma   90.00
#
_symmetry.space_group_name_H-M   'P 1'
#
loop_
_entity.id
_entity.type
_entity.pdbx_description
1 polymer ?
#
loop_
_entity_poly.entity_id
_entity_poly.type
_entity_poly.pdbx_seq_one_letter_code
_entity_poly.pdbx_strand_id
1 'polypeptide(L)'
;MTAFSWYARILACAAASLPALAAANDFPTLERVLFVEACVRDHPDRPRQEMLYKCSCALDNIAEDVDYDEYVELATANDAGQIAGERGNQVRESQQGRTMTKKYKELRAKAFQSCFIQ
;
A
#
# COMPACT_ATOMS: atom_id res chain seq x y z
N MET A 1 14.03 25.11 -56.57
CA MET A 1 13.05 24.04 -56.19
C MET A 1 13.64 23.12 -55.11
N THR A 2 14.14 23.63 -53.98
CA THR A 2 14.74 22.82 -52.92
C THR A 2 14.45 23.33 -51.48
N ALA A 3 13.47 24.21 -51.32
CA ALA A 3 13.13 24.80 -50.02
C ALA A 3 11.93 24.08 -49.29
N PHE A 4 11.30 23.11 -49.93
CA PHE A 4 10.09 22.46 -49.39
C PHE A 4 10.36 21.19 -48.56
N SER A 5 11.61 20.69 -48.60
CA SER A 5 11.95 19.41 -47.93
C SER A 5 12.37 19.53 -46.46
N TRP A 6 12.62 20.76 -45.98
CA TRP A 6 13.07 20.98 -44.60
C TRP A 6 11.93 21.10 -43.58
N TYR A 7 10.77 21.56 -44.00
CA TYR A 7 9.61 21.70 -43.09
C TYR A 7 8.92 20.37 -42.75
N ALA A 8 9.11 19.35 -43.58
CA ALA A 8 8.52 18.03 -43.36
C ALA A 8 9.25 17.20 -42.29
N ARG A 9 10.46 17.59 -41.87
CA ARG A 9 11.24 16.83 -40.84
C ARG A 9 11.10 17.36 -39.41
N ILE A 10 10.50 18.53 -39.22
CA ILE A 10 10.34 19.14 -37.89
C ILE A 10 9.02 18.73 -37.21
N LEU A 11 8.06 18.18 -37.95
CA LEU A 11 6.73 17.78 -37.44
C LEU A 11 6.67 16.36 -36.85
N ALA A 12 7.75 15.59 -36.87
CA ALA A 12 7.75 14.18 -36.44
C ALA A 12 8.21 13.96 -34.99
N CYS A 13 8.61 14.99 -34.24
CA CYS A 13 9.09 14.81 -32.84
C CYS A 13 8.12 15.27 -31.75
N ALA A 14 6.89 15.66 -32.07
CA ALA A 14 5.93 16.20 -31.08
C ALA A 14 4.90 15.18 -30.54
N ALA A 15 5.08 13.88 -30.77
CA ALA A 15 4.03 12.87 -30.48
C ALA A 15 4.43 11.80 -29.45
N ALA A 16 5.29 12.08 -28.48
CA ALA A 16 5.65 11.04 -27.49
C ALA A 16 5.84 11.55 -26.04
N SER A 17 5.08 12.54 -25.61
CA SER A 17 4.96 12.85 -24.18
C SER A 17 3.51 12.62 -23.73
N LEU A 18 3.08 11.34 -23.74
CA LEU A 18 1.99 10.93 -22.88
C LEU A 18 2.52 11.04 -21.46
N PRO A 19 1.94 11.89 -20.57
CA PRO A 19 2.25 11.80 -19.17
C PRO A 19 1.87 10.38 -18.76
N ALA A 20 2.83 9.58 -18.32
CA ALA A 20 2.55 8.41 -17.55
C ALA A 20 1.71 8.93 -16.36
N LEU A 21 0.42 8.60 -16.34
CA LEU A 21 -0.40 8.78 -15.16
C LEU A 21 0.27 7.92 -14.10
N ALA A 22 1.14 8.53 -13.30
CA ALA A 22 1.61 7.89 -12.09
C ALA A 22 0.35 7.54 -11.32
N ALA A 23 0.06 6.25 -11.15
CA ALA A 23 -1.02 5.81 -10.30
C ALA A 23 -0.72 6.39 -8.92
N ALA A 24 -1.40 7.47 -8.57
CA ALA A 24 -1.26 8.07 -7.26
C ALA A 24 -1.83 7.03 -6.28
N ASN A 25 -1.00 6.64 -5.32
CA ASN A 25 -1.45 5.83 -4.20
C ASN A 25 -2.60 6.57 -3.50
N ASP A 26 -3.75 5.91 -3.36
CA ASP A 26 -4.99 6.49 -2.83
C ASP A 26 -5.03 6.54 -1.29
N PHE A 27 -3.99 6.02 -0.62
CA PHE A 27 -3.89 6.06 0.84
C PHE A 27 -3.72 7.49 1.35
N PRO A 28 -4.60 7.99 2.22
CA PRO A 28 -4.47 9.33 2.82
C PRO A 28 -3.15 9.49 3.56
N THR A 29 -2.57 10.69 3.50
CA THR A 29 -1.27 10.98 4.15
C THR A 29 -1.28 10.66 5.64
N LEU A 30 -2.37 10.96 6.34
CA LEU A 30 -2.49 10.66 7.77
C LEU A 30 -2.41 9.14 8.03
N GLU A 31 -3.10 8.33 7.26
CA GLU A 31 -3.08 6.88 7.40
C GLU A 31 -1.69 6.29 7.13
N ARG A 32 -0.99 6.85 6.14
CA ARG A 32 0.40 6.49 5.83
C ARG A 32 1.32 6.77 7.03
N VAL A 33 1.18 7.94 7.65
CA VAL A 33 1.96 8.32 8.84
C VAL A 33 1.63 7.41 10.02
N LEU A 34 0.35 7.15 10.29
CA LEU A 34 -0.08 6.30 11.39
C LEU A 34 0.39 4.86 11.24
N PHE A 35 0.32 4.30 10.03
CA PHE A 35 0.84 2.96 9.74
C PHE A 35 2.34 2.86 10.02
N VAL A 36 3.13 3.81 9.49
CA VAL A 36 4.59 3.81 9.64
C VAL A 36 4.99 3.98 11.11
N GLU A 37 4.36 4.89 11.83
CA GLU A 37 4.61 5.10 13.27
C GLU A 37 4.24 3.86 14.12
N ALA A 38 3.14 3.20 13.81
CA ALA A 38 2.76 1.96 14.48
C ALA A 38 3.77 0.84 14.20
N CYS A 39 4.14 0.64 12.95
CA CYS A 39 5.12 -0.35 12.54
C CYS A 39 6.49 -0.11 13.20
N VAL A 40 6.97 1.14 13.27
CA VAL A 40 8.23 1.48 13.96
C VAL A 40 8.15 1.19 15.45
N ARG A 41 7.03 1.50 16.09
CA ARG A 41 6.81 1.26 17.52
C ARG A 41 6.79 -0.23 17.88
N ASP A 42 6.29 -1.07 16.96
CA ASP A 42 6.23 -2.51 17.14
C ASP A 42 7.62 -3.19 17.08
N HIS A 43 8.68 -2.45 16.67
CA HIS A 43 10.05 -2.93 16.56
C HIS A 43 11.04 -2.06 17.35
N PRO A 44 10.90 -1.97 18.69
CA PRO A 44 11.67 -1.03 19.52
C PRO A 44 13.18 -1.36 19.62
N ASP A 45 13.54 -2.58 19.33
CA ASP A 45 14.92 -3.11 19.36
C ASP A 45 15.69 -2.87 18.06
N ARG A 46 15.05 -2.28 17.06
CA ARG A 46 15.67 -1.94 15.77
C ARG A 46 15.94 -0.44 15.65
N PRO A 47 16.99 -0.03 14.91
CA PRO A 47 17.25 1.39 14.68
C PRO A 47 16.02 2.08 14.03
N ARG A 48 15.53 3.15 14.66
CA ARG A 48 14.34 3.86 14.21
C ARG A 48 14.44 4.30 12.73
N GLN A 49 15.60 4.81 12.33
CA GLN A 49 15.81 5.26 10.95
C GLN A 49 15.67 4.12 9.95
N GLU A 50 16.20 2.96 10.24
CA GLU A 50 16.06 1.77 9.41
C GLU A 50 14.58 1.35 9.30
N MET A 51 13.87 1.33 10.44
CA MET A 51 12.48 0.95 10.47
C MET A 51 11.57 1.94 9.73
N LEU A 52 11.87 3.24 9.75
CA LEU A 52 11.14 4.21 8.95
C LEU A 52 11.17 3.85 7.45
N TYR A 53 12.32 3.49 6.91
CA TYR A 53 12.42 3.06 5.50
C TYR A 53 11.69 1.75 5.24
N LYS A 54 11.90 0.75 6.09
CA LYS A 54 11.26 -0.57 5.92
C LYS A 54 9.75 -0.51 6.06
N CYS A 55 9.24 0.19 7.06
CA CYS A 55 7.80 0.34 7.28
C CYS A 55 7.13 1.16 6.15
N SER A 56 7.81 2.17 5.61
CA SER A 56 7.32 2.91 4.45
C SER A 56 7.26 2.01 3.20
N CYS A 57 8.31 1.22 2.95
CA CYS A 57 8.34 0.21 1.90
C CYS A 57 7.17 -0.79 2.04
N ALA A 58 6.92 -1.29 3.25
CA ALA A 58 5.83 -2.24 3.49
C ALA A 58 4.47 -1.64 3.17
N LEU A 59 4.23 -0.38 3.54
CA LEU A 59 2.99 0.30 3.19
C LEU A 59 2.84 0.51 1.69
N ASP A 60 3.91 0.90 0.99
CA ASP A 60 3.88 1.06 -0.46
C ASP A 60 3.53 -0.27 -1.15
N ASN A 61 4.11 -1.40 -0.71
CA ASN A 61 3.75 -2.72 -1.23
C ASN A 61 2.29 -3.12 -0.93
N ILE A 62 1.75 -2.77 0.23
CA ILE A 62 0.33 -2.96 0.54
C ILE A 62 -0.54 -2.17 -0.44
N ALA A 63 -0.21 -0.91 -0.67
CA ALA A 63 -0.95 -0.01 -1.54
C ALA A 63 -0.83 -0.33 -3.04
N GLU A 64 0.12 -1.17 -3.44
CA GLU A 64 0.18 -1.75 -4.78
C GLU A 64 -0.77 -2.95 -4.94
N ASP A 65 -1.00 -3.70 -3.86
CA ASP A 65 -1.81 -4.91 -3.89
C ASP A 65 -3.31 -4.67 -3.68
N VAL A 66 -3.69 -3.61 -2.92
CA VAL A 66 -5.09 -3.27 -2.59
C VAL A 66 -5.28 -1.75 -2.59
N ASP A 67 -6.48 -1.29 -2.91
CA ASP A 67 -6.87 0.11 -2.71
C ASP A 67 -7.14 0.42 -1.22
N TYR A 68 -7.27 1.71 -0.92
CA TYR A 68 -7.45 2.15 0.46
C TYR A 68 -8.75 1.65 1.10
N ASP A 69 -9.85 1.63 0.36
CA ASP A 69 -11.14 1.18 0.87
C ASP A 69 -11.10 -0.32 1.23
N GLU A 70 -10.52 -1.15 0.36
CA GLU A 70 -10.31 -2.57 0.65
C GLU A 70 -9.37 -2.77 1.85
N TYR A 71 -8.30 -2.00 1.94
CA TYR A 71 -7.40 -2.05 3.11
C TYR A 71 -8.14 -1.77 4.42
N VAL A 72 -8.97 -0.72 4.44
CA VAL A 72 -9.77 -0.33 5.62
C VAL A 72 -10.73 -1.45 6.03
N GLU A 73 -11.42 -2.09 5.08
CA GLU A 73 -12.31 -3.22 5.37
C GLU A 73 -11.55 -4.39 6.00
N LEU A 74 -10.41 -4.76 5.44
CA LEU A 74 -9.59 -5.86 5.93
C LEU A 74 -8.99 -5.56 7.32
N ALA A 75 -8.47 -4.35 7.52
CA ALA A 75 -7.91 -3.91 8.79
C ALA A 75 -8.99 -3.86 9.89
N THR A 76 -10.17 -3.30 9.56
CA THR A 76 -11.30 -3.23 10.49
C THR A 76 -11.77 -4.62 10.93
N ALA A 77 -11.87 -5.57 10.01
CA ALA A 77 -12.24 -6.95 10.34
C ALA A 77 -11.20 -7.62 11.25
N ASN A 78 -9.90 -7.40 10.97
CA ASN A 78 -8.84 -7.90 11.82
C ASN A 78 -8.91 -7.32 13.24
N ASP A 79 -9.08 -6.01 13.37
CA ASP A 79 -9.13 -5.32 14.66
C ASP A 79 -10.38 -5.67 15.44
N ALA A 80 -11.53 -5.75 14.78
CA ALA A 80 -12.78 -6.21 15.40
C ALA A 80 -12.67 -7.64 15.95
N GLY A 81 -11.95 -8.52 15.26
CA GLY A 81 -11.65 -9.87 15.72
C GLY A 81 -10.78 -9.92 16.98
N GLN A 82 -10.02 -8.87 17.29
CA GLN A 82 -9.17 -8.77 18.47
C GLN A 82 -9.91 -8.26 19.71
N ILE A 83 -11.12 -7.73 19.56
CA ILE A 83 -11.93 -7.26 20.68
C ILE A 83 -12.30 -8.46 21.57
N ALA A 84 -12.11 -8.30 22.89
CA ALA A 84 -12.48 -9.32 23.85
C ALA A 84 -14.02 -9.46 23.98
N GLY A 85 -14.48 -10.67 24.34
CA GLY A 85 -15.90 -10.96 24.59
C GLY A 85 -16.70 -11.26 23.32
N GLU A 86 -18.02 -11.17 23.46
CA GLU A 86 -18.99 -11.63 22.46
C GLU A 86 -18.86 -10.95 21.11
N ARG A 87 -18.60 -9.64 21.09
CA ARG A 87 -18.46 -8.87 19.85
C ARG A 87 -17.29 -9.35 19.00
N GLY A 88 -16.15 -9.60 19.61
CA GLY A 88 -15.00 -10.15 18.89
C GLY A 88 -15.23 -11.60 18.48
N ASN A 89 -15.95 -12.41 19.30
CA ASN A 89 -16.30 -13.77 18.96
C ASN A 89 -17.14 -13.84 17.68
N GLN A 90 -18.14 -12.98 17.51
CA GLN A 90 -18.96 -12.93 16.30
C GLN A 90 -18.12 -12.78 15.04
N VAL A 91 -17.10 -11.93 15.06
CA VAL A 91 -16.18 -11.76 13.92
C VAL A 91 -15.30 -12.99 13.72
N ARG A 92 -14.68 -13.49 14.79
CA ARG A 92 -13.81 -14.69 14.74
C ARG A 92 -14.53 -15.95 14.31
N GLU A 93 -15.81 -16.10 14.64
CA GLU A 93 -16.63 -17.27 14.31
C GLU A 93 -17.30 -17.15 12.93
N SER A 94 -17.55 -15.93 12.43
CA SER A 94 -18.11 -15.72 11.10
C SER A 94 -17.13 -16.16 10.01
N GLN A 95 -17.63 -16.77 8.95
CA GLN A 95 -16.79 -17.14 7.81
C GLN A 95 -16.19 -15.91 7.12
N GLN A 96 -16.97 -14.84 6.97
CA GLN A 96 -16.50 -13.59 6.39
C GLN A 96 -15.37 -12.98 7.22
N GLY A 97 -15.55 -12.85 8.54
CA GLY A 97 -14.52 -12.31 9.43
C GLY A 97 -13.21 -13.08 9.38
N ARG A 98 -13.29 -14.42 9.36
CA ARG A 98 -12.09 -15.28 9.23
C ARG A 98 -11.40 -15.08 7.89
N THR A 99 -12.14 -14.98 6.78
CA THR A 99 -11.58 -14.79 5.45
C THR A 99 -10.90 -13.44 5.34
N MET A 100 -11.52 -12.36 5.81
CA MET A 100 -10.96 -11.01 5.78
C MET A 100 -9.72 -10.89 6.67
N THR A 101 -9.77 -11.41 7.88
CA THR A 101 -8.63 -11.44 8.81
C THR A 101 -7.45 -12.23 8.22
N LYS A 102 -7.72 -13.38 7.59
CA LYS A 102 -6.68 -14.16 6.91
C LYS A 102 -6.04 -13.36 5.77
N LYS A 103 -6.86 -12.78 4.90
CA LYS A 103 -6.38 -11.94 3.78
C LYS A 103 -5.53 -10.76 4.28
N TYR A 104 -5.97 -10.07 5.33
CA TYR A 104 -5.19 -8.99 5.94
C TYR A 104 -3.82 -9.43 6.42
N LYS A 105 -3.77 -10.56 7.15
CA LYS A 105 -2.52 -11.11 7.66
C LYS A 105 -1.56 -11.53 6.55
N GLU A 106 -2.08 -12.16 5.50
CA GLU A 106 -1.28 -12.57 4.33
C GLU A 106 -0.72 -11.36 3.58
N LEU A 107 -1.55 -10.33 3.36
CA LEU A 107 -1.15 -9.06 2.75
C LEU A 107 -0.01 -8.39 3.52
N ARG A 108 -0.15 -8.25 4.84
CA ARG A 108 0.91 -7.69 5.69
C ARG A 108 2.16 -8.55 5.71
N ALA A 109 2.03 -9.86 5.85
CA ALA A 109 3.17 -10.76 5.89
C ALA A 109 3.99 -10.69 4.60
N LYS A 110 3.32 -10.67 3.44
CA LYS A 110 3.96 -10.51 2.13
C LYS A 110 4.73 -9.19 2.04
N ALA A 111 4.10 -8.08 2.42
CA ALA A 111 4.70 -6.76 2.39
C ALA A 111 5.90 -6.64 3.34
N PHE A 112 5.78 -7.16 4.56
CA PHE A 112 6.85 -7.15 5.55
C PHE A 112 8.04 -7.99 5.11
N GLN A 113 7.78 -9.18 4.58
CA GLN A 113 8.83 -10.05 4.04
C GLN A 113 9.59 -9.39 2.87
N SER A 114 8.87 -8.74 1.95
CA SER A 114 9.46 -8.03 0.81
C SER A 114 10.35 -6.86 1.24
N CYS A 115 10.06 -6.24 2.38
CA CYS A 115 10.80 -5.11 2.94
C CYS A 115 11.77 -5.51 4.07
N PHE A 116 12.06 -6.80 4.22
CA PHE A 116 13.01 -7.34 5.21
C PHE A 116 12.69 -6.96 6.67
N ILE A 117 11.40 -6.91 7.00
CA ILE A 117 10.91 -6.80 8.37
C ILE A 117 10.68 -8.21 8.92
N GLN A 118 11.35 -8.53 10.03
CA GLN A 118 11.27 -9.82 10.73
C GLN A 118 10.75 -9.61 12.14
#